data_c1b81c86a7db5830478d9fdf39e47506
#
_entry.id   c1b81c86a7db5830478d9fdf39e47506
#
_cell.length_a   1.000
_cell.length_b   1.000
_cell.length_c   1.000
_cell.angle_alpha   90.00
_cell.angle_beta   90.00
_cell.angle_gamma   90.00
#
_symmetry.space_group_name_H-M   'P 1'
#
loop_
_entity.id
_entity.type
_entity.pdbx_description
1 polymer ?
#
loop_
_entity_poly.entity_id
_entity_poly.type
_entity_poly.pdbx_seq_one_letter_code
_entity_poly.pdbx_strand_id
1 'polypeptide(L)'
;MLLTVTSAHLFPSQVVIHFKPGRNTCSECHESLNVQKTRPGKRAATLAIGDFIAHETVYYCPRCGRVFHSDELRALIPENSNFGYDIIVFIGKSLFLRCRNYQEIRLELQLKNVRISESEIAFLAKKFVLYLGLLHRLVRRKTKKYMHMNGGYILHLDGTCDGGSPHLISVLDGITEIVLDNRKLPSENAEDLIPFLQSIKKSYGVPLAVVSDMGKGIALAVKEVFKNVSAFICHYHFLKAVGKNLFGDENDILRERLRKHNVRVILKRTKSRLEKAMADTTGLVHAMIAGIECEKLPAECPLSAVPTVAVYTLISWVLDSGSEGNGFGFPFDQSYLVFYQRLQEASLRLRQLFRIQLQGNWKENKVYSTISHDLHSVINDVGLRKAALRMEEKVAVFNRLRKAMRITLPETGRGLNDNGDPSVTIKTIEKEVGKFRAWLSKSRGYAEHKEYRKLAKQIDTYQEKLFADPIVVETAAGRILVQPQRTNNILEQFFRKLMRTYRKKNGFNSMERVLKTMLPDTPLTMNLKNQEYMQILLAGKKTLEGRFAEIDSKVVRRGLEQSRSGTSTMYPPLKKIIRIPGLPKSIVSLLEQTAS
;
A
#
# COMPACT_ATOMS: atom_id res chain seq x y z
N MET A 1 20.45 3.39 -31.96
CA MET A 1 19.37 4.40 -32.09
C MET A 1 18.14 3.68 -32.65
N LEU A 2 17.20 3.26 -31.82
CA LEU A 2 15.95 2.67 -32.29
C LEU A 2 15.15 3.80 -32.93
N LEU A 3 15.07 3.78 -34.26
CA LEU A 3 14.17 4.65 -35.01
C LEU A 3 12.76 4.43 -34.45
N THR A 4 12.21 5.42 -33.77
CA THR A 4 10.81 5.41 -33.38
C THR A 4 9.97 5.45 -34.66
N VAL A 5 9.54 4.27 -35.08
CA VAL A 5 8.61 4.16 -36.19
C VAL A 5 7.29 4.81 -35.75
N THR A 6 6.98 5.95 -36.31
CA THR A 6 5.71 6.65 -36.06
C THR A 6 4.70 6.24 -37.13
N SER A 7 3.42 6.37 -36.86
CA SER A 7 2.37 6.13 -37.88
C SER A 7 2.57 6.96 -39.15
N ALA A 8 3.21 8.12 -39.09
CA ALA A 8 3.58 8.92 -40.25
C ALA A 8 4.61 8.25 -41.17
N HIS A 9 5.44 7.34 -40.68
CA HIS A 9 6.38 6.57 -41.48
C HIS A 9 5.74 5.33 -42.12
N LEU A 10 4.77 4.72 -41.43
CA LEU A 10 4.06 3.53 -41.92
C LEU A 10 2.90 3.87 -42.83
N PHE A 11 2.21 5.01 -42.56
CA PHE A 11 1.04 5.45 -43.29
C PHE A 11 1.21 6.94 -43.65
N PRO A 12 1.75 7.24 -44.82
CA PRO A 12 1.96 8.64 -45.28
C PRO A 12 0.64 9.43 -45.37
N SER A 13 -0.51 8.73 -45.51
CA SER A 13 -1.85 9.33 -45.39
C SER A 13 -2.56 8.73 -44.17
N GLN A 14 -3.18 9.59 -43.32
CA GLN A 14 -4.00 9.11 -42.22
C GLN A 14 -5.20 8.32 -42.74
N VAL A 15 -5.49 7.17 -42.10
CA VAL A 15 -6.69 6.38 -42.40
C VAL A 15 -7.92 7.25 -42.09
N VAL A 16 -8.83 7.39 -43.03
CA VAL A 16 -10.10 8.10 -42.87
C VAL A 16 -11.22 7.09 -42.78
N ILE A 17 -12.05 7.18 -41.75
CA ILE A 17 -13.20 6.31 -41.55
C ILE A 17 -14.46 7.16 -41.43
N HIS A 18 -15.47 6.81 -42.24
CA HIS A 18 -16.75 7.49 -42.23
C HIS A 18 -17.76 6.74 -41.37
N PHE A 19 -18.35 7.45 -40.43
CA PHE A 19 -19.38 6.96 -39.52
C PHE A 19 -20.72 7.65 -39.79
N LYS A 20 -21.79 6.88 -39.81
CA LYS A 20 -23.17 7.37 -39.95
C LYS A 20 -24.11 6.62 -39.03
N PRO A 21 -25.29 7.19 -38.68
CA PRO A 21 -26.32 6.44 -37.95
C PRO A 21 -26.69 5.15 -38.69
N GLY A 22 -26.84 4.03 -37.97
CA GLY A 22 -27.23 2.74 -38.53
C GLY A 22 -28.71 2.66 -38.94
N ARG A 23 -29.48 3.75 -38.79
CA ARG A 23 -30.91 3.85 -39.09
C ARG A 23 -31.20 5.04 -40.03
N ASN A 24 -32.20 4.86 -40.88
CA ASN A 24 -32.66 5.91 -41.81
C ASN A 24 -34.03 6.49 -41.42
N THR A 25 -34.65 5.98 -40.33
CA THR A 25 -35.94 6.42 -39.84
C THR A 25 -35.86 6.80 -38.33
N CYS A 26 -36.67 7.77 -37.94
CA CYS A 26 -36.77 8.20 -36.56
C CYS A 26 -37.35 7.11 -35.66
N SER A 27 -36.78 6.93 -34.50
CA SER A 27 -37.22 5.90 -33.53
C SER A 27 -38.57 6.22 -32.86
N GLU A 28 -39.07 7.45 -32.96
CA GLU A 28 -40.30 7.85 -32.28
C GLU A 28 -41.45 8.16 -33.25
N CYS A 29 -41.20 8.92 -34.32
CA CYS A 29 -42.24 9.29 -35.25
C CYS A 29 -42.14 8.57 -36.60
N HIS A 30 -41.20 7.63 -36.75
CA HIS A 30 -40.95 6.80 -37.93
C HIS A 30 -40.72 7.59 -39.24
N GLU A 31 -40.52 8.89 -39.16
CA GLU A 31 -40.21 9.74 -40.28
C GLU A 31 -38.81 9.49 -40.83
N SER A 32 -38.59 9.65 -42.11
CA SER A 32 -37.26 9.54 -42.76
C SER A 32 -36.32 10.60 -42.23
N LEU A 33 -35.08 10.19 -41.95
CA LEU A 33 -34.04 11.06 -41.42
C LEU A 33 -33.29 11.77 -42.53
N ASN A 34 -33.07 13.06 -42.37
CA ASN A 34 -32.27 13.88 -43.27
C ASN A 34 -30.87 14.12 -42.71
N VAL A 35 -29.89 14.32 -43.61
CA VAL A 35 -28.53 14.70 -43.21
C VAL A 35 -28.59 16.12 -42.63
N GLN A 36 -28.16 16.26 -41.38
CA GLN A 36 -28.00 17.57 -40.77
C GLN A 36 -26.66 18.20 -41.18
N LYS A 37 -25.59 17.43 -41.01
CA LYS A 37 -24.22 17.84 -41.33
C LYS A 37 -23.28 16.66 -41.31
N THR A 38 -22.17 16.77 -42.05
CA THR A 38 -21.00 15.94 -41.85
C THR A 38 -19.97 16.75 -41.05
N ARG A 39 -19.58 16.27 -39.90
CA ARG A 39 -18.58 16.96 -39.07
C ARG A 39 -17.22 16.85 -39.72
N PRO A 40 -16.38 17.92 -39.64
CA PRO A 40 -15.01 17.84 -40.10
C PRO A 40 -14.27 16.72 -39.35
N GLY A 41 -13.30 16.12 -40.01
CA GLY A 41 -12.57 14.98 -39.52
C GLY A 41 -11.95 15.21 -38.13
N LYS A 42 -12.26 14.35 -37.19
CA LYS A 42 -11.71 14.38 -35.85
C LYS A 42 -10.66 13.31 -35.72
N ARG A 43 -9.47 13.65 -35.22
CA ARG A 43 -8.47 12.65 -34.85
C ARG A 43 -9.03 11.75 -33.77
N ALA A 44 -8.89 10.47 -34.00
CA ALA A 44 -9.31 9.40 -33.09
C ALA A 44 -8.25 8.30 -33.07
N ALA A 45 -8.21 7.51 -31.99
CA ALA A 45 -7.31 6.37 -31.88
C ALA A 45 -7.97 5.22 -31.12
N THR A 46 -7.74 4.00 -31.60
CA THR A 46 -8.09 2.75 -30.92
C THR A 46 -6.91 1.77 -30.96
N LEU A 47 -6.92 0.74 -30.14
CA LEU A 47 -5.86 -0.29 -30.17
C LEU A 47 -5.90 -1.14 -31.46
N ALA A 48 -7.10 -1.32 -32.02
CA ALA A 48 -7.30 -2.14 -33.20
C ALA A 48 -6.90 -1.44 -34.49
N ILE A 49 -7.12 -0.12 -34.57
CA ILE A 49 -6.93 0.68 -35.81
C ILE A 49 -5.66 1.53 -35.73
N GLY A 50 -5.24 1.92 -34.52
CA GLY A 50 -4.24 2.98 -34.33
C GLY A 50 -4.87 4.37 -34.45
N ASP A 51 -4.08 5.37 -34.86
CA ASP A 51 -4.53 6.74 -35.12
C ASP A 51 -5.30 6.80 -36.47
N PHE A 52 -6.46 7.45 -36.49
CA PHE A 52 -7.27 7.64 -37.69
C PHE A 52 -8.07 8.96 -37.64
N ILE A 53 -8.63 9.37 -38.75
CA ILE A 53 -9.56 10.49 -38.85
C ILE A 53 -11.00 9.96 -38.94
N ALA A 54 -11.82 10.33 -37.95
CA ALA A 54 -13.23 9.97 -37.92
C ALA A 54 -14.07 11.08 -38.52
N HIS A 55 -14.77 10.81 -39.63
CA HIS A 55 -15.80 11.66 -40.19
C HIS A 55 -17.17 11.18 -39.76
N GLU A 56 -17.93 12.00 -39.02
CA GLU A 56 -19.26 11.64 -38.53
C GLU A 56 -20.34 12.39 -39.31
N THR A 57 -21.20 11.68 -40.06
CA THR A 57 -22.42 12.23 -40.62
C THR A 57 -23.52 12.16 -39.55
N VAL A 58 -24.12 13.30 -39.25
CA VAL A 58 -25.18 13.46 -38.24
C VAL A 58 -26.51 13.63 -38.96
N TYR A 59 -27.51 12.85 -38.58
CA TYR A 59 -28.85 12.93 -39.11
C TYR A 59 -29.79 13.68 -38.16
N TYR A 60 -30.87 14.23 -38.67
CA TYR A 60 -31.94 14.81 -37.88
C TYR A 60 -33.31 14.38 -38.45
N CYS A 61 -34.29 14.32 -37.55
CA CYS A 61 -35.67 14.11 -37.94
C CYS A 61 -36.36 15.42 -38.26
N PRO A 62 -36.89 15.63 -39.49
CA PRO A 62 -37.54 16.90 -39.86
C PRO A 62 -38.83 17.13 -39.07
N ARG A 63 -39.49 16.08 -38.60
CA ARG A 63 -40.75 16.17 -37.87
C ARG A 63 -40.58 16.52 -36.38
N CYS A 64 -39.67 15.86 -35.65
CA CYS A 64 -39.50 16.04 -34.20
C CYS A 64 -38.19 16.76 -33.83
N GLY A 65 -37.33 17.13 -34.77
CA GLY A 65 -36.08 17.85 -34.56
C GLY A 65 -34.98 17.01 -33.88
N ARG A 66 -35.24 15.71 -33.58
CA ARG A 66 -34.29 14.84 -32.89
C ARG A 66 -33.07 14.59 -33.76
N VAL A 67 -31.90 14.64 -33.14
CA VAL A 67 -30.58 14.43 -33.79
C VAL A 67 -30.06 13.02 -33.51
N PHE A 68 -29.55 12.39 -34.56
CA PHE A 68 -29.02 11.03 -34.52
C PHE A 68 -27.53 11.04 -34.87
N HIS A 69 -26.75 10.40 -34.01
CA HIS A 69 -25.32 10.19 -34.15
C HIS A 69 -25.00 8.74 -34.48
N SER A 70 -23.76 8.46 -34.95
CA SER A 70 -23.33 7.10 -35.19
C SER A 70 -23.20 6.32 -33.87
N ASP A 71 -23.99 5.26 -33.73
CA ASP A 71 -23.91 4.33 -32.58
C ASP A 71 -22.57 3.59 -32.59
N GLU A 72 -22.04 3.26 -33.77
CA GLU A 72 -20.75 2.59 -33.94
C GLU A 72 -19.60 3.46 -33.41
N LEU A 73 -19.53 4.74 -33.82
CA LEU A 73 -18.51 5.66 -33.32
C LEU A 73 -18.59 5.85 -31.79
N ARG A 74 -19.80 5.91 -31.25
CA ARG A 74 -20.04 6.07 -29.80
C ARG A 74 -19.71 4.81 -29.01
N ALA A 75 -19.84 3.64 -29.61
CA ALA A 75 -19.41 2.38 -29.01
C ALA A 75 -17.88 2.24 -28.97
N LEU A 76 -17.17 2.85 -29.91
CA LEU A 76 -15.70 2.82 -29.97
C LEU A 76 -15.05 3.90 -29.12
N ILE A 77 -15.58 5.12 -29.17
CA ILE A 77 -14.91 6.31 -28.61
C ILE A 77 -15.89 7.12 -27.76
N PRO A 78 -15.51 7.48 -26.51
CA PRO A 78 -16.32 8.35 -25.68
C PRO A 78 -16.54 9.71 -26.34
N GLU A 79 -17.71 10.30 -26.13
CA GLU A 79 -18.00 11.65 -26.57
C GLU A 79 -16.93 12.63 -26.02
N ASN A 80 -16.46 13.54 -26.88
CA ASN A 80 -15.40 14.51 -26.58
C ASN A 80 -14.06 13.85 -26.15
N SER A 81 -13.77 12.62 -26.59
CA SER A 81 -12.49 11.95 -26.43
C SER A 81 -11.85 11.69 -27.79
N ASN A 82 -10.53 11.72 -27.86
CA ASN A 82 -9.76 11.29 -29.03
C ASN A 82 -9.35 9.82 -28.93
N PHE A 83 -9.50 9.19 -27.77
CA PHE A 83 -9.05 7.84 -27.49
C PHE A 83 -10.22 6.94 -27.19
N GLY A 84 -10.18 5.73 -27.74
CA GLY A 84 -11.18 4.69 -27.59
C GLY A 84 -11.26 4.12 -26.18
N TYR A 85 -12.38 3.44 -25.90
CA TYR A 85 -12.57 2.73 -24.62
C TYR A 85 -11.53 1.65 -24.42
N ASP A 86 -11.07 1.00 -25.48
CA ASP A 86 -10.02 -0.01 -25.46
C ASP A 86 -8.69 0.56 -24.95
N ILE A 87 -8.30 1.77 -25.39
CA ILE A 87 -7.12 2.47 -24.89
C ILE A 87 -7.28 2.83 -23.41
N ILE A 88 -8.46 3.31 -22.99
CA ILE A 88 -8.74 3.63 -21.59
C ILE A 88 -8.59 2.37 -20.71
N VAL A 89 -9.16 1.26 -21.13
CA VAL A 89 -9.08 -0.03 -20.42
C VAL A 89 -7.65 -0.58 -20.41
N PHE A 90 -6.95 -0.50 -21.54
CA PHE A 90 -5.55 -0.91 -21.65
C PHE A 90 -4.65 -0.14 -20.66
N ILE A 91 -4.77 1.21 -20.64
CA ILE A 91 -4.04 2.07 -19.71
C ILE A 91 -4.37 1.70 -18.26
N GLY A 92 -5.65 1.57 -17.93
CA GLY A 92 -6.10 1.22 -16.58
C GLY A 92 -5.53 -0.13 -16.11
N LYS A 93 -5.67 -1.19 -16.91
CA LYS A 93 -5.11 -2.51 -16.60
C LYS A 93 -3.59 -2.48 -16.50
N SER A 94 -2.90 -1.77 -17.40
CA SER A 94 -1.44 -1.67 -17.40
C SER A 94 -0.93 -0.96 -16.14
N LEU A 95 -1.54 0.14 -15.75
CA LEU A 95 -1.17 0.91 -14.57
C LEU A 95 -1.48 0.17 -13.26
N PHE A 96 -2.72 -0.31 -13.08
CA PHE A 96 -3.21 -0.76 -11.79
C PHE A 96 -3.04 -2.26 -11.54
N LEU A 97 -3.06 -3.10 -12.60
CA LEU A 97 -2.89 -4.54 -12.45
C LEU A 97 -1.46 -5.01 -12.76
N ARG A 98 -0.82 -4.41 -13.80
CA ARG A 98 0.53 -4.80 -14.26
C ARG A 98 1.63 -3.93 -13.68
N CYS A 99 1.29 -2.85 -12.94
CA CYS A 99 2.24 -1.92 -12.28
C CYS A 99 3.23 -1.26 -13.25
N ARG A 100 2.82 -0.98 -14.51
CA ARG A 100 3.64 -0.27 -15.49
C ARG A 100 3.64 1.23 -15.23
N ASN A 101 4.73 1.91 -15.58
CA ASN A 101 4.83 3.37 -15.52
C ASN A 101 4.27 4.03 -16.81
N TYR A 102 4.13 5.36 -16.82
CA TYR A 102 3.56 6.08 -17.96
C TYR A 102 4.43 5.98 -19.23
N GLN A 103 5.74 5.98 -19.08
CA GLN A 103 6.66 5.87 -20.20
C GLN A 103 6.58 4.50 -20.87
N GLU A 104 6.57 3.42 -20.07
CA GLU A 104 6.39 2.04 -20.59
C GLU A 104 5.08 1.92 -21.38
N ILE A 105 3.97 2.46 -20.82
CA ILE A 105 2.66 2.43 -21.48
C ILE A 105 2.67 3.25 -22.77
N ARG A 106 3.31 4.43 -22.76
CA ARG A 106 3.45 5.28 -23.95
C ARG A 106 4.19 4.54 -25.07
N LEU A 107 5.30 3.91 -24.74
CA LEU A 107 6.08 3.13 -25.73
C LEU A 107 5.28 1.97 -26.31
N GLU A 108 4.55 1.23 -25.48
CA GLU A 108 3.72 0.09 -25.93
C GLU A 108 2.55 0.56 -26.82
N LEU A 109 1.93 1.71 -26.53
CA LEU A 109 0.91 2.32 -27.36
C LEU A 109 1.49 2.84 -28.69
N GLN A 110 2.70 3.37 -28.67
CA GLN A 110 3.42 3.80 -29.86
C GLN A 110 3.66 2.65 -30.85
N LEU A 111 4.02 1.46 -30.35
CA LEU A 111 4.15 0.24 -31.15
C LEU A 111 2.83 -0.20 -31.79
N LYS A 112 1.70 0.25 -31.27
CA LYS A 112 0.35 0.05 -31.83
C LYS A 112 -0.17 1.24 -32.64
N ASN A 113 0.72 2.10 -33.11
CA ASN A 113 0.41 3.31 -33.86
C ASN A 113 -0.54 4.29 -33.12
N VAL A 114 -0.50 4.33 -31.79
CA VAL A 114 -1.25 5.28 -30.97
C VAL A 114 -0.30 6.32 -30.40
N ARG A 115 -0.43 7.57 -30.87
CA ARG A 115 0.36 8.71 -30.36
C ARG A 115 -0.33 9.33 -29.16
N ILE A 116 0.32 9.26 -28.01
CA ILE A 116 -0.24 9.77 -26.76
C ILE A 116 0.87 10.32 -25.86
N SER A 117 0.58 11.40 -25.12
CA SER A 117 1.48 11.95 -24.11
C SER A 117 1.31 11.25 -22.77
N GLU A 118 2.34 11.33 -21.92
CA GLU A 118 2.26 10.78 -20.54
C GLU A 118 1.20 11.50 -19.68
N SER A 119 0.99 12.80 -19.91
CA SER A 119 -0.07 13.56 -19.26
C SER A 119 -1.46 13.07 -19.65
N GLU A 120 -1.66 12.72 -20.91
CA GLU A 120 -2.91 12.14 -21.38
C GLU A 120 -3.11 10.71 -20.84
N ILE A 121 -2.06 9.89 -20.76
CA ILE A 121 -2.12 8.58 -20.09
C ILE A 121 -2.57 8.74 -18.64
N ALA A 122 -2.01 9.71 -17.90
CA ALA A 122 -2.43 9.99 -16.53
C ALA A 122 -3.90 10.45 -16.44
N PHE A 123 -4.37 11.22 -17.43
CA PHE A 123 -5.76 11.66 -17.50
C PHE A 123 -6.71 10.50 -17.83
N LEU A 124 -6.38 9.67 -18.81
CA LEU A 124 -7.17 8.48 -19.18
C LEU A 124 -7.19 7.43 -18.05
N ALA A 125 -6.12 7.32 -17.28
CA ALA A 125 -6.09 6.48 -16.07
C ALA A 125 -7.11 6.95 -15.02
N LYS A 126 -7.30 8.25 -14.85
CA LYS A 126 -8.36 8.80 -13.98
C LYS A 126 -9.75 8.49 -14.54
N LYS A 127 -9.94 8.66 -15.87
CA LYS A 127 -11.20 8.27 -16.53
C LYS A 127 -11.51 6.79 -16.29
N PHE A 128 -10.53 5.91 -16.42
CA PHE A 128 -10.70 4.48 -16.14
C PHE A 128 -11.26 4.21 -14.74
N VAL A 129 -10.67 4.84 -13.71
CA VAL A 129 -11.14 4.70 -12.33
C VAL A 129 -12.56 5.22 -12.16
N LEU A 130 -12.91 6.34 -12.81
CA LEU A 130 -14.28 6.89 -12.77
C LEU A 130 -15.29 5.96 -13.43
N TYR A 131 -14.97 5.44 -14.62
CA TYR A 131 -15.83 4.46 -15.29
C TYR A 131 -16.02 3.22 -14.40
N LEU A 132 -14.95 2.71 -13.82
CA LEU A 132 -15.01 1.56 -12.92
C LEU A 132 -15.88 1.84 -11.69
N GLY A 133 -15.71 2.99 -11.04
CA GLY A 133 -16.52 3.39 -9.89
C GLY A 133 -18.00 3.56 -10.24
N LEU A 134 -18.33 4.11 -11.41
CA LEU A 134 -19.71 4.22 -11.89
C LEU A 134 -20.32 2.83 -12.16
N LEU A 135 -19.60 1.93 -12.85
CA LEU A 135 -20.05 0.56 -13.08
C LEU A 135 -20.25 -0.19 -11.76
N HIS A 136 -19.31 -0.08 -10.84
CA HIS A 136 -19.43 -0.71 -9.52
C HIS A 136 -20.74 -0.28 -8.83
N ARG A 137 -21.07 1.01 -8.87
CA ARG A 137 -22.32 1.54 -8.31
C ARG A 137 -23.56 1.04 -9.04
N LEU A 138 -23.51 0.89 -10.38
CA LEU A 138 -24.60 0.35 -11.18
C LEU A 138 -24.91 -1.13 -10.86
N VAL A 139 -23.85 -1.93 -10.62
CA VAL A 139 -24.03 -3.37 -10.34
C VAL A 139 -24.20 -3.68 -8.85
N ARG A 140 -24.26 -2.68 -7.98
CA ARG A 140 -24.35 -2.84 -6.52
C ARG A 140 -25.43 -3.81 -6.05
N ARG A 141 -26.63 -3.79 -6.67
CA ARG A 141 -27.69 -4.73 -6.36
C ARG A 141 -27.31 -6.19 -6.67
N LYS A 142 -26.60 -6.41 -7.79
CA LYS A 142 -26.10 -7.74 -8.15
C LYS A 142 -25.00 -8.20 -7.21
N THR A 143 -24.09 -7.31 -6.84
CA THR A 143 -23.03 -7.59 -5.86
C THR A 143 -23.66 -7.95 -4.50
N LYS A 144 -24.67 -7.20 -4.03
CA LYS A 144 -25.41 -7.52 -2.81
C LYS A 144 -26.06 -8.91 -2.89
N LYS A 145 -26.71 -9.24 -4.02
CA LYS A 145 -27.32 -10.57 -4.23
C LYS A 145 -26.26 -11.68 -4.16
N TYR A 146 -25.13 -11.47 -4.79
CA TYR A 146 -24.01 -12.42 -4.77
C TYR A 146 -23.49 -12.66 -3.33
N MET A 147 -23.24 -11.60 -2.56
CA MET A 147 -22.85 -11.74 -1.14
C MET A 147 -23.92 -12.49 -0.34
N HIS A 148 -25.21 -12.21 -0.57
CA HIS A 148 -26.30 -12.89 0.13
C HIS A 148 -26.37 -14.39 -0.20
N MET A 149 -26.08 -14.77 -1.45
CA MET A 149 -25.97 -16.19 -1.85
C MET A 149 -24.81 -16.92 -1.15
N ASN A 150 -23.78 -16.18 -0.73
CA ASN A 150 -22.66 -16.67 0.07
C ASN A 150 -22.90 -16.55 1.60
N GLY A 151 -24.17 -16.37 2.02
CA GLY A 151 -24.57 -16.31 3.41
C GLY A 151 -24.52 -14.93 4.06
N GLY A 152 -24.13 -13.89 3.31
CA GLY A 152 -23.98 -12.52 3.80
C GLY A 152 -22.60 -11.96 3.56
N TYR A 153 -22.17 -11.00 4.40
CA TYR A 153 -20.83 -10.42 4.30
C TYR A 153 -20.28 -10.04 5.67
N ILE A 154 -18.97 -10.12 5.80
CA ILE A 154 -18.22 -9.62 6.95
C ILE A 154 -17.54 -8.33 6.53
N LEU A 155 -17.87 -7.22 7.19
CA LEU A 155 -17.33 -5.91 6.85
C LEU A 155 -15.95 -5.73 7.46
N HIS A 156 -14.93 -5.74 6.64
CA HIS A 156 -13.59 -5.27 7.01
C HIS A 156 -13.49 -3.77 6.75
N LEU A 157 -13.07 -3.03 7.77
CA LEU A 157 -12.90 -1.57 7.73
C LEU A 157 -11.48 -1.22 8.14
N ASP A 158 -10.79 -0.47 7.31
CA ASP A 158 -9.43 0.02 7.59
C ASP A 158 -9.16 1.32 6.84
N GLY A 159 -8.21 2.11 7.34
CA GLY A 159 -7.80 3.37 6.77
C GLY A 159 -6.29 3.45 6.56
N THR A 160 -5.88 4.25 5.60
CA THR A 160 -4.47 4.58 5.41
C THR A 160 -4.28 6.06 5.16
N CYS A 161 -3.25 6.63 5.78
CA CYS A 161 -2.81 8.01 5.54
C CYS A 161 -1.28 8.05 5.59
N ASP A 162 -0.71 9.12 5.03
CA ASP A 162 0.74 9.40 5.12
C ASP A 162 0.94 10.91 5.08
N GLY A 163 1.72 11.43 6.04
CA GLY A 163 1.94 12.86 6.19
C GLY A 163 0.64 13.66 6.33
N GLY A 164 0.53 14.76 5.61
CA GLY A 164 -0.68 15.61 5.58
C GLY A 164 -1.71 15.18 4.51
N SER A 165 -1.78 13.88 4.15
CA SER A 165 -2.79 13.38 3.22
C SER A 165 -4.14 13.16 3.91
N PRO A 166 -5.26 13.19 3.16
CA PRO A 166 -6.53 12.70 3.66
C PRO A 166 -6.43 11.19 3.95
N HIS A 167 -7.24 10.73 4.90
CA HIS A 167 -7.38 9.31 5.19
C HIS A 167 -8.17 8.63 4.07
N LEU A 168 -7.57 7.63 3.43
CA LEU A 168 -8.28 6.76 2.49
C LEU A 168 -8.88 5.62 3.28
N ILE A 169 -10.18 5.70 3.52
CA ILE A 169 -10.93 4.64 4.19
C ILE A 169 -11.46 3.67 3.14
N SER A 170 -11.22 2.40 3.34
CA SER A 170 -11.71 1.31 2.48
C SER A 170 -12.53 0.31 3.26
N VAL A 171 -13.56 -0.20 2.64
CA VAL A 171 -14.37 -1.29 3.17
C VAL A 171 -14.40 -2.46 2.19
N LEU A 172 -14.28 -3.66 2.72
CA LEU A 172 -14.17 -4.89 1.96
C LEU A 172 -15.03 -5.98 2.63
N ASP A 173 -15.62 -6.85 1.82
CA ASP A 173 -16.24 -8.08 2.30
C ASP A 173 -15.19 -9.15 2.52
N GLY A 174 -15.08 -9.66 3.75
CA GLY A 174 -14.12 -10.70 4.12
C GLY A 174 -14.45 -12.09 3.56
N ILE A 175 -15.68 -12.33 3.09
CA ILE A 175 -16.10 -13.63 2.51
C ILE A 175 -15.74 -13.69 1.03
N THR A 176 -16.13 -12.67 0.27
CA THR A 176 -15.92 -12.62 -1.19
C THR A 176 -14.65 -11.88 -1.60
N GLU A 177 -13.95 -11.24 -0.66
CA GLU A 177 -12.78 -10.38 -0.89
C GLU A 177 -13.04 -9.22 -1.87
N ILE A 178 -14.31 -8.81 -2.00
CA ILE A 178 -14.70 -7.68 -2.85
C ILE A 178 -14.58 -6.37 -2.07
N VAL A 179 -13.82 -5.41 -2.60
CA VAL A 179 -13.82 -4.02 -2.12
C VAL A 179 -15.18 -3.42 -2.44
N LEU A 180 -15.91 -3.00 -1.40
CA LEU A 180 -17.29 -2.53 -1.51
C LEU A 180 -17.40 -1.03 -1.76
N ASP A 181 -16.60 -0.23 -1.09
CA ASP A 181 -16.56 1.22 -1.28
C ASP A 181 -15.30 1.82 -0.67
N ASN A 182 -14.95 3.05 -1.09
CA ASN A 182 -13.80 3.77 -0.60
C ASN A 182 -14.12 5.25 -0.50
N ARG A 183 -13.58 5.91 0.53
CA ARG A 183 -13.75 7.35 0.70
C ARG A 183 -12.50 8.01 1.24
N LYS A 184 -12.21 9.21 0.74
CA LYS A 184 -11.22 10.09 1.36
C LYS A 184 -11.92 10.93 2.40
N LEU A 185 -11.45 10.84 3.64
CA LEU A 185 -11.96 11.60 4.77
C LEU A 185 -10.87 12.48 5.36
N PRO A 186 -11.19 13.61 5.97
CA PRO A 186 -10.21 14.45 6.63
C PRO A 186 -9.60 13.74 7.85
N SER A 187 -10.38 12.89 8.52
CA SER A 187 -9.94 12.14 9.69
C SER A 187 -10.65 10.79 9.81
N GLU A 188 -10.26 9.98 10.80
CA GLU A 188 -10.93 8.74 11.22
C GLU A 188 -11.87 8.97 12.43
N ASN A 189 -12.33 10.20 12.62
CA ASN A 189 -13.29 10.52 13.67
C ASN A 189 -14.67 9.95 13.34
N ALA A 190 -15.45 9.68 14.38
CA ALA A 190 -16.78 9.08 14.21
C ALA A 190 -17.71 9.92 13.33
N GLU A 191 -17.66 11.24 13.47
CA GLU A 191 -18.48 12.19 12.69
C GLU A 191 -18.25 12.06 11.18
N ASP A 192 -16.99 11.87 10.75
CA ASP A 192 -16.63 11.68 9.36
C ASP A 192 -16.99 10.28 8.85
N LEU A 193 -16.89 9.25 9.72
CA LEU A 193 -17.10 7.85 9.37
C LEU A 193 -18.57 7.45 9.33
N ILE A 194 -19.42 7.98 10.21
CA ILE A 194 -20.84 7.60 10.31
C ILE A 194 -21.58 7.75 8.98
N PRO A 195 -21.50 8.88 8.26
CA PRO A 195 -22.20 9.02 6.97
C PRO A 195 -21.71 8.02 5.92
N PHE A 196 -20.42 7.67 5.95
CA PHE A 196 -19.86 6.66 5.07
C PHE A 196 -20.42 5.27 5.39
N LEU A 197 -20.39 4.83 6.65
CA LEU A 197 -20.91 3.54 7.06
C LEU A 197 -22.43 3.43 6.86
N GLN A 198 -23.18 4.53 7.04
CA GLN A 198 -24.60 4.59 6.70
C GLN A 198 -24.85 4.33 5.21
N SER A 199 -23.98 4.87 4.33
CA SER A 199 -24.06 4.62 2.89
C SER A 199 -23.80 3.15 2.55
N ILE A 200 -22.88 2.49 3.25
CA ILE A 200 -22.60 1.05 3.12
C ILE A 200 -23.81 0.24 3.56
N LYS A 201 -24.36 0.53 4.73
CA LYS A 201 -25.58 -0.13 5.25
C LYS A 201 -26.76 0.01 4.29
N LYS A 202 -26.99 1.20 3.74
CA LYS A 202 -28.02 1.44 2.72
C LYS A 202 -27.79 0.61 1.45
N SER A 203 -26.54 0.45 1.04
CA SER A 203 -26.15 -0.20 -0.21
C SER A 203 -26.19 -1.71 -0.12
N TYR A 204 -25.62 -2.27 0.93
CA TYR A 204 -25.36 -3.71 1.06
C TYR A 204 -26.18 -4.38 2.17
N GLY A 205 -26.75 -3.61 3.08
CA GLY A 205 -27.51 -4.12 4.23
C GLY A 205 -26.63 -4.19 5.49
N VAL A 206 -27.10 -4.99 6.46
CA VAL A 206 -26.38 -5.20 7.73
C VAL A 206 -25.38 -6.33 7.55
N PRO A 207 -24.10 -6.17 7.93
CA PRO A 207 -23.10 -7.23 7.87
C PRO A 207 -23.32 -8.28 8.97
N LEU A 208 -22.80 -9.48 8.78
CA LEU A 208 -22.76 -10.54 9.79
C LEU A 208 -21.88 -10.15 10.99
N ALA A 209 -20.76 -9.50 10.69
CA ALA A 209 -19.82 -8.97 11.67
C ALA A 209 -19.04 -7.82 11.06
N VAL A 210 -18.40 -7.02 11.92
CA VAL A 210 -17.44 -5.99 11.52
C VAL A 210 -16.07 -6.33 12.10
N VAL A 211 -15.02 -6.25 11.27
CA VAL A 211 -13.63 -6.39 11.69
C VAL A 211 -12.90 -5.08 11.40
N SER A 212 -12.32 -4.46 12.41
CA SER A 212 -11.64 -3.18 12.28
C SER A 212 -10.39 -3.09 13.15
N ASP A 213 -9.67 -1.99 13.04
CA ASP A 213 -8.61 -1.65 13.97
C ASP A 213 -9.19 -1.18 15.34
N MET A 214 -8.29 -0.74 16.23
CA MET A 214 -8.65 -0.28 17.59
C MET A 214 -8.94 1.23 17.65
N GLY A 215 -9.14 1.90 16.51
CA GLY A 215 -9.42 3.33 16.45
C GLY A 215 -10.70 3.70 17.23
N LYS A 216 -10.61 4.65 18.16
CA LYS A 216 -11.79 5.08 18.95
C LYS A 216 -12.90 5.62 18.06
N GLY A 217 -12.58 6.40 17.04
CA GLY A 217 -13.54 6.94 16.08
C GLY A 217 -14.24 5.84 15.30
N ILE A 218 -13.48 4.83 14.82
CA ILE A 218 -14.01 3.66 14.13
C ILE A 218 -14.96 2.88 15.04
N ALA A 219 -14.56 2.58 16.27
CA ALA A 219 -15.36 1.83 17.22
C ALA A 219 -16.69 2.54 17.54
N LEU A 220 -16.67 3.87 17.69
CA LEU A 220 -17.88 4.68 17.92
C LEU A 220 -18.79 4.70 16.69
N ALA A 221 -18.24 4.88 15.49
CA ALA A 221 -19.00 4.90 14.25
C ALA A 221 -19.65 3.54 13.96
N VAL A 222 -18.92 2.44 14.16
CA VAL A 222 -19.46 1.08 14.01
C VAL A 222 -20.59 0.83 15.00
N LYS A 223 -20.42 1.17 16.27
CA LYS A 223 -21.44 1.02 17.32
C LYS A 223 -22.71 1.80 16.98
N GLU A 224 -22.57 3.02 16.45
CA GLU A 224 -23.72 3.87 16.09
C GLU A 224 -24.49 3.32 14.89
N VAL A 225 -23.80 2.92 13.83
CA VAL A 225 -24.43 2.50 12.56
C VAL A 225 -24.91 1.05 12.61
N PHE A 226 -24.16 0.17 13.27
CA PHE A 226 -24.40 -1.28 13.31
C PHE A 226 -24.65 -1.76 14.74
N LYS A 227 -25.64 -1.17 15.42
CA LYS A 227 -25.93 -1.36 16.87
C LYS A 227 -25.99 -2.81 17.36
N ASN A 228 -26.47 -3.73 16.52
CA ASN A 228 -26.69 -5.14 16.89
C ASN A 228 -25.73 -6.09 16.15
N VAL A 229 -24.60 -5.59 15.67
CA VAL A 229 -23.61 -6.38 14.95
C VAL A 229 -22.37 -6.55 15.80
N SER A 230 -21.89 -7.77 15.90
CA SER A 230 -20.63 -8.06 16.59
C SER A 230 -19.47 -7.35 15.89
N ALA A 231 -18.72 -6.56 16.67
CA ALA A 231 -17.57 -5.82 16.19
C ALA A 231 -16.29 -6.41 16.79
N PHE A 232 -15.43 -6.96 15.92
CA PHE A 232 -14.18 -7.60 16.30
C PHE A 232 -12.98 -6.71 15.96
N ILE A 233 -11.92 -6.90 16.72
CA ILE A 233 -10.68 -6.15 16.59
C ILE A 233 -9.63 -7.03 15.90
N CYS A 234 -8.93 -6.43 14.96
CA CYS A 234 -7.79 -7.06 14.32
C CYS A 234 -6.71 -7.43 15.34
N HIS A 235 -6.37 -8.71 15.44
CA HIS A 235 -5.33 -9.22 16.36
C HIS A 235 -3.96 -8.58 16.12
N TYR A 236 -3.63 -8.27 14.87
CA TYR A 236 -2.40 -7.57 14.54
C TYR A 236 -2.35 -6.16 15.15
N HIS A 237 -3.43 -5.38 14.99
CA HIS A 237 -3.53 -4.04 15.58
C HIS A 237 -3.57 -4.08 17.11
N PHE A 238 -4.22 -5.09 17.69
CA PHE A 238 -4.18 -5.32 19.13
C PHE A 238 -2.74 -5.54 19.61
N LEU A 239 -2.01 -6.49 19.01
CA LEU A 239 -0.61 -6.74 19.35
C LEU A 239 0.28 -5.52 19.11
N LYS A 240 0.04 -4.78 18.02
CA LYS A 240 0.78 -3.55 17.72
C LYS A 240 0.59 -2.49 18.81
N ALA A 241 -0.63 -2.32 19.30
CA ALA A 241 -0.93 -1.40 20.40
C ALA A 241 -0.32 -1.89 21.72
N VAL A 242 -0.45 -3.18 22.03
CA VAL A 242 0.16 -3.82 23.19
C VAL A 242 1.67 -3.61 23.22
N GLY A 243 2.37 -3.93 22.12
CA GLY A 243 3.83 -3.81 22.08
C GLY A 243 4.30 -2.36 22.21
N LYS A 244 3.59 -1.42 21.58
CA LYS A 244 3.88 0.02 21.75
C LYS A 244 3.74 0.44 23.22
N ASN A 245 2.69 -0.01 23.90
CA ASN A 245 2.45 0.32 25.30
C ASN A 245 3.42 -0.37 26.26
N LEU A 246 3.95 -1.53 25.88
CA LEU A 246 4.77 -2.37 26.72
C LEU A 246 6.23 -1.93 26.73
N PHE A 247 6.82 -1.64 25.58
CA PHE A 247 8.24 -1.32 25.43
C PHE A 247 8.55 -0.20 24.43
N GLY A 248 7.56 0.67 24.14
CA GLY A 248 7.76 1.83 23.26
C GLY A 248 8.78 2.81 23.81
N ASP A 249 8.73 3.07 25.12
CA ASP A 249 9.65 4.01 25.78
C ASP A 249 11.11 3.53 25.68
N GLU A 250 11.35 2.23 25.92
CA GLU A 250 12.69 1.64 25.77
C GLU A 250 13.19 1.68 24.33
N ASN A 251 12.32 1.41 23.37
CA ASN A 251 12.65 1.49 21.94
C ASN A 251 13.05 2.91 21.54
N ASP A 252 12.35 3.93 22.05
CA ASP A 252 12.66 5.32 21.76
C ASP A 252 13.99 5.74 22.42
N ILE A 253 14.26 5.31 23.65
CA ILE A 253 15.56 5.52 24.31
C ILE A 253 16.69 4.89 23.50
N LEU A 254 16.53 3.64 23.05
CA LEU A 254 17.51 2.97 22.21
C LEU A 254 17.77 3.76 20.91
N ARG A 255 16.71 4.17 20.23
CA ARG A 255 16.78 4.94 18.98
C ARG A 255 17.55 6.25 19.18
N GLU A 256 17.20 7.03 20.19
CA GLU A 256 17.77 8.35 20.46
C GLU A 256 19.23 8.26 20.88
N ARG A 257 19.57 7.33 21.78
CA ARG A 257 20.95 7.16 22.25
C ARG A 257 21.87 6.61 21.15
N LEU A 258 21.43 5.60 20.38
CA LEU A 258 22.17 5.12 19.22
C LEU A 258 22.39 6.22 18.17
N ARG A 259 21.41 7.11 17.98
CA ARG A 259 21.52 8.27 17.10
C ARG A 259 22.52 9.31 17.66
N LYS A 260 22.47 9.58 18.98
CA LYS A 260 23.42 10.51 19.64
C LYS A 260 24.87 10.06 19.47
N HIS A 261 25.16 8.78 19.56
CA HIS A 261 26.47 8.20 19.31
C HIS A 261 26.87 8.16 17.83
N ASN A 262 26.01 8.50 16.89
CA ASN A 262 26.25 8.42 15.45
C ASN A 262 26.83 7.06 14.95
N VAL A 263 26.63 6.00 15.72
CA VAL A 263 27.31 4.72 15.54
C VAL A 263 27.12 4.12 14.14
N ARG A 264 25.92 4.22 13.55
CA ARG A 264 25.69 3.74 12.18
C ARG A 264 26.52 4.48 11.14
N VAL A 265 26.70 5.79 11.31
CA VAL A 265 27.52 6.61 10.39
C VAL A 265 28.98 6.25 10.52
N ILE A 266 29.47 6.09 11.75
CA ILE A 266 30.84 5.66 12.05
C ILE A 266 31.11 4.30 11.41
N LEU A 267 30.24 3.30 11.65
CA LEU A 267 30.40 1.97 11.08
C LEU A 267 30.37 1.96 9.55
N LYS A 268 29.48 2.72 8.91
CA LYS A 268 29.43 2.84 7.44
C LYS A 268 30.72 3.47 6.87
N ARG A 269 31.25 4.51 7.51
CA ARG A 269 32.50 5.15 7.08
C ARG A 269 33.69 4.18 7.23
N THR A 270 33.74 3.45 8.36
CA THR A 270 34.80 2.46 8.59
C THR A 270 34.70 1.31 7.61
N LYS A 271 33.49 0.79 7.36
CA LYS A 271 33.25 -0.24 6.34
C LYS A 271 33.79 0.20 4.97
N SER A 272 33.43 1.40 4.51
CA SER A 272 33.86 1.92 3.22
C SER A 272 35.38 2.12 3.13
N ARG A 273 36.04 2.46 4.24
CA ARG A 273 37.51 2.55 4.32
C ARG A 273 38.15 1.17 4.20
N LEU A 274 37.61 0.17 4.90
CA LEU A 274 38.10 -1.21 4.84
C LEU A 274 37.88 -1.84 3.45
N GLU A 275 36.74 -1.56 2.81
CA GLU A 275 36.47 -1.99 1.42
C GLU A 275 37.55 -1.51 0.46
N LYS A 276 37.94 -0.24 0.56
CA LYS A 276 39.02 0.31 -0.26
C LYS A 276 40.37 -0.35 0.03
N ALA A 277 40.66 -0.62 1.30
CA ALA A 277 41.90 -1.28 1.69
C ALA A 277 41.96 -2.76 1.25
N MET A 278 40.83 -3.38 0.98
CA MET A 278 40.71 -4.77 0.55
C MET A 278 40.49 -4.92 -0.96
N ALA A 279 40.47 -3.85 -1.74
CA ALA A 279 40.14 -3.90 -3.17
C ALA A 279 41.00 -4.91 -3.95
N ASP A 280 42.28 -5.07 -3.55
CA ASP A 280 43.21 -5.98 -4.17
C ASP A 280 43.25 -7.39 -3.54
N THR A 281 42.37 -7.69 -2.57
CA THR A 281 42.41 -8.92 -1.76
C THR A 281 41.16 -9.79 -1.90
N THR A 282 40.54 -9.83 -3.07
CA THR A 282 39.29 -10.60 -3.33
C THR A 282 39.47 -12.10 -3.02
N GLY A 283 40.64 -12.68 -3.30
CA GLY A 283 40.94 -14.06 -2.97
C GLY A 283 40.91 -14.36 -1.44
N LEU A 284 41.30 -13.37 -0.62
CA LEU A 284 41.27 -13.49 0.84
C LEU A 284 39.83 -13.55 1.40
N VAL A 285 38.93 -12.78 0.82
CA VAL A 285 37.51 -12.81 1.22
C VAL A 285 36.93 -14.20 0.94
N HIS A 286 37.20 -14.78 -0.21
CA HIS A 286 36.79 -16.15 -0.54
C HIS A 286 37.43 -17.19 0.41
N ALA A 287 38.72 -17.04 0.72
CA ALA A 287 39.39 -17.92 1.68
C ALA A 287 38.77 -17.85 3.08
N MET A 288 38.38 -16.66 3.53
CA MET A 288 37.66 -16.53 4.82
C MET A 288 36.27 -17.13 4.79
N ILE A 289 35.49 -16.98 3.72
CA ILE A 289 34.19 -17.61 3.58
C ILE A 289 34.35 -19.13 3.67
N ALA A 290 35.28 -19.71 2.89
CA ALA A 290 35.58 -21.14 2.95
C ALA A 290 36.05 -21.58 4.36
N GLY A 291 36.86 -20.75 5.02
CA GLY A 291 37.30 -21.00 6.39
C GLY A 291 36.15 -21.00 7.43
N ILE A 292 35.18 -20.13 7.26
CA ILE A 292 33.97 -20.12 8.12
C ILE A 292 33.12 -21.37 7.88
N GLU A 293 32.93 -21.77 6.62
CA GLU A 293 32.15 -22.96 6.24
C GLU A 293 32.82 -24.27 6.70
N CYS A 294 34.16 -24.33 6.65
CA CYS A 294 34.94 -25.50 7.02
C CYS A 294 35.47 -25.47 8.46
N GLU A 295 35.17 -24.43 9.23
CA GLU A 295 35.71 -24.19 10.60
C GLU A 295 37.24 -24.16 10.67
N LYS A 296 37.95 -23.99 9.53
CA LYS A 296 39.39 -23.97 9.43
C LYS A 296 39.87 -23.02 8.33
N LEU A 297 40.77 -22.13 8.67
CA LEU A 297 41.39 -21.26 7.64
C LEU A 297 42.25 -22.07 6.67
N PRO A 298 42.15 -21.81 5.35
CA PRO A 298 43.06 -22.40 4.38
C PRO A 298 44.53 -22.08 4.69
N ALA A 299 45.42 -23.04 4.46
CA ALA A 299 46.86 -22.88 4.75
C ALA A 299 47.52 -21.71 4.01
N GLU A 300 47.01 -21.36 2.84
CA GLU A 300 47.52 -20.29 1.97
C GLU A 300 46.96 -18.88 2.34
N CYS A 301 46.14 -18.77 3.39
CA CYS A 301 45.53 -17.52 3.78
C CYS A 301 46.57 -16.57 4.39
N PRO A 302 46.78 -15.35 3.84
CA PRO A 302 47.74 -14.41 4.41
C PRO A 302 47.24 -13.89 5.76
N LEU A 303 47.79 -14.42 6.85
CA LEU A 303 47.38 -14.14 8.23
C LEU A 303 47.39 -12.65 8.58
N SER A 304 48.25 -11.84 7.93
CA SER A 304 48.32 -10.39 8.14
C SER A 304 47.05 -9.62 7.71
N ALA A 305 46.32 -10.15 6.72
CA ALA A 305 45.15 -9.49 6.19
C ALA A 305 43.81 -10.02 6.81
N VAL A 306 43.86 -11.19 7.47
CA VAL A 306 42.70 -11.80 8.18
C VAL A 306 42.02 -10.81 9.12
N PRO A 307 42.72 -10.00 9.89
CA PRO A 307 42.09 -9.04 10.79
C PRO A 307 41.23 -8.02 10.10
N THR A 308 41.71 -7.45 9.00
CA THR A 308 40.99 -6.44 8.23
C THR A 308 39.68 -7.00 7.70
N VAL A 309 39.71 -8.22 7.14
CA VAL A 309 38.52 -8.91 6.64
C VAL A 309 37.57 -9.28 7.79
N ALA A 310 38.06 -9.74 8.93
CA ALA A 310 37.25 -10.07 10.11
C ALA A 310 36.49 -8.83 10.63
N VAL A 311 37.19 -7.69 10.77
CA VAL A 311 36.52 -6.45 11.20
C VAL A 311 35.50 -5.97 10.18
N TYR A 312 35.83 -6.00 8.90
CA TYR A 312 34.88 -5.67 7.84
C TYR A 312 33.63 -6.52 7.89
N THR A 313 33.79 -7.83 8.08
CA THR A 313 32.68 -8.79 8.16
C THR A 313 31.82 -8.53 9.38
N LEU A 314 32.43 -8.33 10.57
CA LEU A 314 31.68 -7.99 11.80
C LEU A 314 30.91 -6.68 11.68
N ILE A 315 31.51 -5.62 11.11
CA ILE A 315 30.82 -4.35 10.88
C ILE A 315 29.67 -4.53 9.90
N SER A 316 29.90 -5.28 8.82
CA SER A 316 28.87 -5.56 7.81
C SER A 316 27.70 -6.32 8.43
N TRP A 317 27.97 -7.31 9.26
CA TRP A 317 26.95 -8.07 10.00
C TRP A 317 26.14 -7.18 10.95
N VAL A 318 26.79 -6.27 11.68
CA VAL A 318 26.07 -5.29 12.54
C VAL A 318 25.17 -4.38 11.70
N LEU A 319 25.68 -3.87 10.58
CA LEU A 319 24.91 -2.96 9.70
C LEU A 319 23.73 -3.65 9.02
N ASP A 320 23.84 -4.96 8.80
CA ASP A 320 22.80 -5.80 8.20
C ASP A 320 21.70 -6.24 9.19
N SER A 321 21.75 -5.78 10.43
CA SER A 321 20.72 -6.10 11.46
C SER A 321 19.27 -5.91 11.04
N GLY A 322 19.01 -5.09 10.03
CA GLY A 322 17.67 -4.89 9.48
C GLY A 322 17.13 -6.06 8.65
N SER A 323 18.01 -6.97 8.20
CA SER A 323 17.64 -8.15 7.41
C SER A 323 16.94 -9.22 8.27
N GLU A 324 17.15 -9.23 9.58
CA GLU A 324 16.47 -10.14 10.51
C GLU A 324 14.99 -9.83 10.71
N GLY A 325 14.53 -8.64 10.31
CA GLY A 325 13.14 -8.24 10.43
C GLY A 325 12.26 -8.87 9.35
N ASN A 326 11.01 -9.13 9.71
CA ASN A 326 9.99 -9.64 8.78
C ASN A 326 9.29 -8.54 7.98
N GLY A 327 9.68 -7.28 8.15
CA GLY A 327 9.11 -6.12 7.48
C GLY A 327 7.76 -5.67 8.05
N PHE A 328 7.39 -6.12 9.24
CA PHE A 328 6.18 -5.68 9.94
C PHE A 328 6.40 -4.39 10.75
N GLY A 329 7.68 -4.02 10.94
CA GLY A 329 8.05 -2.86 11.73
C GLY A 329 7.79 -3.02 13.22
N PHE A 330 8.09 -1.96 13.98
CA PHE A 330 7.88 -1.92 15.42
C PHE A 330 6.38 -2.06 15.78
N PRO A 331 6.01 -2.88 16.78
CA PRO A 331 6.82 -3.61 17.77
C PRO A 331 7.21 -5.05 17.35
N PHE A 332 6.82 -5.52 16.18
CA PHE A 332 7.10 -6.91 15.74
C PHE A 332 8.57 -7.10 15.39
N ASP A 333 9.18 -6.10 14.75
CA ASP A 333 10.61 -6.04 14.44
C ASP A 333 11.29 -5.05 15.39
N GLN A 334 12.19 -5.53 16.23
CA GLN A 334 12.90 -4.75 17.24
C GLN A 334 14.25 -4.24 16.70
N SER A 335 14.25 -3.57 15.57
CA SER A 335 15.46 -3.22 14.81
C SER A 335 16.55 -2.49 15.60
N TYR A 336 16.21 -1.66 16.59
CA TYR A 336 17.19 -0.97 17.41
C TYR A 336 17.79 -1.89 18.48
N LEU A 337 17.00 -2.79 19.04
CA LEU A 337 17.46 -3.78 20.00
C LEU A 337 18.41 -4.78 19.33
N VAL A 338 18.01 -5.36 18.20
CA VAL A 338 18.83 -6.28 17.41
C VAL A 338 20.14 -5.61 16.99
N PHE A 339 20.09 -4.36 16.51
CA PHE A 339 21.29 -3.60 16.18
C PHE A 339 22.22 -3.45 17.38
N TYR A 340 21.70 -3.13 18.56
CA TYR A 340 22.49 -2.97 19.77
C TYR A 340 23.09 -4.30 20.25
N GLN A 341 22.32 -5.38 20.22
CA GLN A 341 22.81 -6.73 20.55
C GLN A 341 23.95 -7.16 19.63
N ARG A 342 23.81 -6.95 18.32
CA ARG A 342 24.89 -7.20 17.35
C ARG A 342 26.12 -6.32 17.61
N LEU A 343 25.93 -5.07 18.04
CA LEU A 343 27.04 -4.20 18.46
C LEU A 343 27.79 -4.78 19.67
N GLN A 344 27.07 -5.25 20.67
CA GLN A 344 27.67 -5.86 21.88
C GLN A 344 28.48 -7.10 21.50
N GLU A 345 27.88 -7.99 20.70
CA GLU A 345 28.55 -9.21 20.24
C GLU A 345 29.81 -8.87 19.40
N ALA A 346 29.67 -7.98 18.42
CA ALA A 346 30.82 -7.55 17.62
C ALA A 346 31.96 -6.94 18.45
N SER A 347 31.61 -6.12 19.46
CA SER A 347 32.62 -5.56 20.38
C SER A 347 33.31 -6.64 21.22
N LEU A 348 32.56 -7.65 21.68
CA LEU A 348 33.12 -8.78 22.41
C LEU A 348 34.10 -9.56 21.53
N ARG A 349 33.71 -9.88 20.28
CA ARG A 349 34.55 -10.61 19.33
C ARG A 349 35.78 -9.82 18.90
N LEU A 350 35.63 -8.51 18.68
CA LEU A 350 36.79 -7.67 18.41
C LEU A 350 37.80 -7.70 19.58
N ARG A 351 37.36 -7.65 20.82
CA ARG A 351 38.28 -7.77 21.99
C ARG A 351 38.96 -9.14 22.05
N GLN A 352 38.27 -10.22 21.67
CA GLN A 352 38.87 -11.55 21.56
C GLN A 352 39.90 -11.58 20.46
N LEU A 353 39.62 -11.05 19.27
CA LEU A 353 40.57 -10.93 18.17
C LEU A 353 41.86 -10.17 18.60
N PHE A 354 41.74 -9.09 19.38
CA PHE A 354 42.92 -8.37 19.91
C PHE A 354 43.78 -9.17 20.87
N ARG A 355 43.25 -10.19 21.51
CA ARG A 355 44.01 -11.07 22.42
C ARG A 355 44.77 -12.18 21.67
N ILE A 356 44.29 -12.54 20.48
CA ILE A 356 44.93 -13.57 19.67
C ILE A 356 46.17 -12.96 19.05
N GLN A 357 47.35 -13.49 19.36
CA GLN A 357 48.60 -13.09 18.77
C GLN A 357 48.70 -13.66 17.34
N LEU A 358 48.08 -12.98 16.38
CA LEU A 358 48.32 -13.28 14.98
C LEU A 358 49.64 -12.60 14.53
N GLN A 359 50.35 -13.17 13.53
CA GLN A 359 51.53 -12.55 12.96
C GLN A 359 51.14 -11.20 12.33
N GLY A 360 51.65 -10.11 12.91
CA GLY A 360 51.44 -8.73 12.46
C GLY A 360 51.07 -7.77 13.61
N ASN A 361 51.45 -6.54 13.44
CA ASN A 361 51.34 -5.50 14.48
C ASN A 361 49.96 -4.87 14.52
N TRP A 362 48.98 -5.62 14.98
CA TRP A 362 47.57 -5.17 15.08
C TRP A 362 47.37 -3.95 15.98
N LYS A 363 48.13 -3.90 17.07
CA LYS A 363 48.01 -2.84 18.07
C LYS A 363 48.29 -1.46 17.49
N GLU A 364 49.08 -1.40 16.43
CA GLU A 364 49.45 -0.16 15.75
C GLU A 364 48.45 0.26 14.66
N ASN A 365 47.50 -0.63 14.29
CA ASN A 365 46.55 -0.27 13.25
C ASN A 365 45.49 0.72 13.80
N LYS A 366 45.64 1.98 13.44
CA LYS A 366 44.80 3.10 13.86
C LYS A 366 43.28 2.88 13.63
N VAL A 367 42.92 2.08 12.61
CA VAL A 367 41.53 1.75 12.32
C VAL A 367 40.90 0.90 13.42
N TYR A 368 41.66 -0.08 13.95
CA TYR A 368 41.17 -0.99 15.00
C TYR A 368 41.05 -0.29 16.34
N SER A 369 42.06 0.51 16.70
CA SER A 369 42.03 1.26 17.94
C SER A 369 40.85 2.24 17.97
N THR A 370 40.61 2.92 16.84
CA THR A 370 39.51 3.87 16.70
C THR A 370 38.17 3.14 16.81
N ILE A 371 37.95 2.04 16.08
CA ILE A 371 36.66 1.34 16.13
C ILE A 371 36.39 0.69 17.49
N SER A 372 37.42 0.15 18.13
CA SER A 372 37.30 -0.40 19.47
C SER A 372 36.91 0.67 20.48
N HIS A 373 37.48 1.87 20.37
CA HIS A 373 37.12 3.02 21.21
C HIS A 373 35.67 3.47 20.95
N ASP A 374 35.28 3.64 19.68
CA ASP A 374 33.93 4.07 19.30
C ASP A 374 32.87 3.09 19.81
N LEU A 375 33.10 1.78 19.61
CA LEU A 375 32.18 0.75 20.11
C LEU A 375 32.14 0.71 21.65
N HIS A 376 33.28 0.89 22.31
CA HIS A 376 33.37 0.90 23.76
C HIS A 376 32.51 2.02 24.37
N SER A 377 32.55 3.23 23.79
CA SER A 377 31.75 4.36 24.23
C SER A 377 30.24 4.09 24.15
N VAL A 378 29.79 3.42 23.09
CA VAL A 378 28.37 3.07 22.90
C VAL A 378 27.93 1.97 23.89
N ILE A 379 28.75 0.93 24.05
CA ILE A 379 28.40 -0.23 24.89
C ILE A 379 28.39 0.14 26.37
N ASN A 380 29.25 1.07 26.78
CA ASN A 380 29.33 1.56 28.16
C ASN A 380 28.30 2.64 28.50
N ASP A 381 27.49 3.06 27.54
CA ASP A 381 26.35 3.95 27.83
C ASP A 381 25.36 3.22 28.74
N VAL A 382 25.35 3.63 30.02
CA VAL A 382 24.50 3.02 31.07
C VAL A 382 23.03 3.07 30.73
N GLY A 383 22.57 4.19 30.14
CA GLY A 383 21.17 4.36 29.77
C GLY A 383 20.76 3.45 28.62
N LEU A 384 21.64 3.27 27.62
CA LEU A 384 21.44 2.37 26.51
C LEU A 384 21.35 0.92 26.97
N ARG A 385 22.29 0.50 27.83
CA ARG A 385 22.32 -0.85 28.40
C ARG A 385 21.09 -1.15 29.25
N LYS A 386 20.68 -0.23 30.12
CA LYS A 386 19.47 -0.40 30.95
C LYS A 386 18.21 -0.50 30.09
N ALA A 387 18.10 0.34 29.03
CA ALA A 387 16.96 0.30 28.14
C ALA A 387 16.90 -1.02 27.35
N ALA A 388 18.05 -1.52 26.86
CA ALA A 388 18.13 -2.80 26.14
C ALA A 388 17.68 -3.97 27.03
N LEU A 389 18.23 -4.11 28.23
CA LEU A 389 17.85 -5.18 29.17
C LEU A 389 16.35 -5.16 29.50
N ARG A 390 15.80 -3.98 29.81
CA ARG A 390 14.35 -3.84 30.07
C ARG A 390 13.51 -4.19 28.84
N MET A 391 13.96 -3.79 27.67
CA MET A 391 13.25 -4.10 26.42
C MET A 391 13.27 -5.60 26.15
N GLU A 392 14.38 -6.29 26.36
CA GLU A 392 14.51 -7.75 26.19
C GLU A 392 13.50 -8.51 27.06
N GLU A 393 13.40 -8.15 28.35
CA GLU A 393 12.43 -8.75 29.27
C GLU A 393 10.99 -8.53 28.78
N LYS A 394 10.65 -7.32 28.36
CA LYS A 394 9.30 -6.97 27.87
C LYS A 394 8.99 -7.61 26.53
N VAL A 395 9.98 -7.72 25.62
CA VAL A 395 9.85 -8.43 24.34
C VAL A 395 9.60 -9.92 24.56
N ALA A 396 10.22 -10.54 25.57
CA ALA A 396 9.95 -11.93 25.92
C ALA A 396 8.48 -12.15 26.33
N VAL A 397 7.92 -11.23 27.14
CA VAL A 397 6.49 -11.24 27.51
C VAL A 397 5.60 -11.03 26.29
N PHE A 398 5.94 -10.08 25.42
CA PHE A 398 5.22 -9.82 24.17
C PHE A 398 5.21 -11.03 23.24
N ASN A 399 6.36 -11.68 23.06
CA ASN A 399 6.46 -12.88 22.22
C ASN A 399 5.67 -14.06 22.79
N ARG A 400 5.58 -14.18 24.12
CA ARG A 400 4.72 -15.18 24.74
C ARG A 400 3.23 -14.94 24.47
N LEU A 401 2.76 -13.68 24.54
CA LEU A 401 1.40 -13.33 24.14
C LEU A 401 1.18 -13.60 22.65
N ARG A 402 2.13 -13.19 21.82
CA ARG A 402 2.10 -13.40 20.37
C ARG A 402 1.98 -14.88 20.00
N LYS A 403 2.70 -15.74 20.73
CA LYS A 403 2.59 -17.19 20.59
C LYS A 403 1.22 -17.71 21.03
N ALA A 404 0.70 -17.23 22.17
CA ALA A 404 -0.65 -17.59 22.64
C ALA A 404 -1.75 -17.18 21.66
N MET A 405 -1.58 -16.03 21.00
CA MET A 405 -2.48 -15.54 19.95
C MET A 405 -2.28 -16.22 18.60
N ARG A 406 -1.35 -17.16 18.46
CA ARG A 406 -1.01 -17.84 17.20
C ARG A 406 -0.69 -16.85 16.06
N ILE A 407 -0.04 -15.75 16.38
CA ILE A 407 0.50 -14.82 15.40
C ILE A 407 1.96 -15.20 15.15
N THR A 408 2.32 -15.42 13.89
CA THR A 408 3.62 -15.95 13.47
C THR A 408 4.80 -15.20 14.09
N LEU A 409 5.71 -15.95 14.68
CA LEU A 409 7.01 -15.45 15.12
C LEU A 409 8.04 -15.51 13.98
N PRO A 410 9.14 -14.75 14.07
CA PRO A 410 10.17 -14.71 13.04
C PRO A 410 10.71 -16.09 12.63
N GLU A 411 10.85 -16.99 13.58
CA GLU A 411 11.45 -18.32 13.39
C GLU A 411 10.63 -19.22 12.45
N THR A 412 9.33 -18.96 12.29
CA THR A 412 8.47 -19.81 11.47
C THR A 412 8.45 -19.42 10.00
N GLY A 413 8.95 -18.23 9.63
CA GLY A 413 8.98 -17.72 8.26
C GLY A 413 7.61 -17.56 7.58
N ARG A 414 6.51 -17.74 8.30
CA ARG A 414 5.13 -17.64 7.80
C ARG A 414 4.50 -16.29 8.15
N GLY A 415 3.44 -15.91 7.45
CA GLY A 415 2.75 -14.64 7.67
C GLY A 415 2.08 -14.50 9.05
N LEU A 416 1.36 -13.40 9.28
CA LEU A 416 0.70 -13.08 10.56
C LEU A 416 -0.54 -13.92 10.88
N ASN A 417 -0.88 -14.87 10.03
CA ASN A 417 -1.97 -15.82 10.28
C ASN A 417 -1.48 -16.99 11.15
N ASP A 418 -2.41 -17.71 11.77
CA ASP A 418 -2.10 -19.00 12.39
C ASP A 418 -1.40 -19.91 11.38
N ASN A 419 -0.63 -20.86 11.86
CA ASN A 419 0.21 -21.72 11.02
C ASN A 419 -0.56 -22.60 10.01
N GLY A 420 -1.83 -22.29 9.72
CA GLY A 420 -2.70 -23.08 8.86
C GLY A 420 -3.05 -24.44 9.46
N ASP A 421 -2.90 -24.61 10.79
CA ASP A 421 -3.30 -25.81 11.49
C ASP A 421 -4.83 -25.82 11.64
N PRO A 422 -5.55 -26.70 10.94
CA PRO A 422 -7.00 -26.76 10.98
C PRO A 422 -7.56 -27.22 12.34
N SER A 423 -6.72 -27.80 13.22
CA SER A 423 -7.11 -28.22 14.56
C SER A 423 -7.21 -27.05 15.55
N VAL A 424 -6.64 -25.89 15.23
CA VAL A 424 -6.64 -24.71 16.09
C VAL A 424 -7.90 -23.90 15.89
N THR A 425 -8.81 -23.95 16.84
CA THR A 425 -10.03 -23.14 16.87
C THR A 425 -9.81 -21.81 17.59
N ILE A 426 -10.71 -20.85 17.38
CA ILE A 426 -10.70 -19.57 18.11
C ILE A 426 -10.78 -19.77 19.62
N LYS A 427 -11.53 -20.76 20.09
CA LYS A 427 -11.63 -21.13 21.52
C LYS A 427 -10.34 -21.65 22.09
N THR A 428 -9.55 -22.38 21.29
CA THR A 428 -8.20 -22.81 21.69
C THR A 428 -7.31 -21.60 21.91
N ILE A 429 -7.35 -20.62 21.01
CA ILE A 429 -6.57 -19.38 21.11
C ILE A 429 -7.02 -18.56 22.33
N GLU A 430 -8.31 -18.41 22.54
CA GLU A 430 -8.87 -17.74 23.71
C GLU A 430 -8.36 -18.38 25.02
N LYS A 431 -8.41 -19.70 25.12
CA LYS A 431 -7.89 -20.46 26.27
C LYS A 431 -6.39 -20.24 26.47
N GLU A 432 -5.60 -20.21 25.41
CA GLU A 432 -4.14 -19.94 25.49
C GLU A 432 -3.87 -18.50 25.96
N VAL A 433 -4.61 -17.52 25.48
CA VAL A 433 -4.51 -16.13 25.94
C VAL A 433 -4.96 -16.00 27.40
N GLY A 434 -6.00 -16.71 27.82
CA GLY A 434 -6.42 -16.80 29.23
C GLY A 434 -5.32 -17.36 30.14
N LYS A 435 -4.64 -18.45 29.70
CA LYS A 435 -3.47 -19.00 30.41
C LYS A 435 -2.31 -17.99 30.49
N PHE A 436 -2.04 -17.29 29.40
CA PHE A 436 -1.05 -16.22 29.38
C PHE A 436 -1.42 -15.12 30.38
N ARG A 437 -2.68 -14.68 30.40
CA ARG A 437 -3.18 -13.64 31.29
C ARG A 437 -3.02 -14.04 32.77
N ALA A 438 -3.34 -15.31 33.12
CA ALA A 438 -3.19 -15.85 34.46
C ALA A 438 -1.71 -15.96 34.85
N TRP A 439 -0.83 -16.37 33.94
CA TRP A 439 0.61 -16.40 34.16
C TRP A 439 1.17 -15.00 34.40
N LEU A 440 0.74 -14.01 33.58
CA LEU A 440 1.21 -12.63 33.69
C LEU A 440 0.91 -12.06 35.09
N SER A 441 -0.31 -12.27 35.61
CA SER A 441 -0.72 -11.75 36.92
C SER A 441 0.07 -12.38 38.10
N LYS A 442 0.63 -13.59 37.93
CA LYS A 442 1.45 -14.27 38.90
C LYS A 442 2.95 -13.97 38.74
N SER A 443 3.35 -13.30 37.68
CA SER A 443 4.76 -12.98 37.43
C SER A 443 5.24 -11.87 38.36
N ARG A 444 6.50 -11.95 38.77
CA ARG A 444 7.17 -10.93 39.60
C ARG A 444 7.05 -9.55 38.97
N GLY A 445 7.22 -9.43 37.65
CA GLY A 445 7.13 -8.19 36.93
C GLY A 445 5.73 -7.54 36.96
N TYR A 446 4.67 -8.28 37.30
CA TYR A 446 3.32 -7.71 37.40
C TYR A 446 3.19 -6.70 38.53
N ALA A 447 3.84 -6.96 39.68
CA ALA A 447 3.89 -6.00 40.80
C ALA A 447 4.83 -4.82 40.50
N GLU A 448 5.95 -5.09 39.84
CA GLU A 448 7.02 -4.13 39.61
C GLU A 448 6.74 -3.17 38.44
N HIS A 449 6.08 -3.64 37.36
CA HIS A 449 5.88 -2.88 36.12
C HIS A 449 4.42 -2.50 35.87
N LYS A 450 4.15 -1.20 35.80
CA LYS A 450 2.80 -0.68 35.45
C LYS A 450 2.33 -1.14 34.06
N GLU A 451 3.27 -1.38 33.14
CA GLU A 451 3.00 -1.83 31.77
C GLU A 451 2.39 -3.22 31.75
N TYR A 452 2.79 -4.12 32.65
CA TYR A 452 2.21 -5.47 32.73
C TYR A 452 0.78 -5.43 33.26
N ARG A 453 0.48 -4.54 34.21
CA ARG A 453 -0.90 -4.32 34.69
C ARG A 453 -1.78 -3.71 33.59
N LYS A 454 -1.23 -2.76 32.81
CA LYS A 454 -1.93 -2.20 31.64
C LYS A 454 -2.21 -3.27 30.58
N LEU A 455 -1.23 -4.13 30.29
CA LEU A 455 -1.39 -5.25 29.35
C LEU A 455 -2.50 -6.19 29.80
N ALA A 456 -2.51 -6.58 31.06
CA ALA A 456 -3.55 -7.42 31.62
C ALA A 456 -4.94 -6.80 31.48
N LYS A 457 -5.07 -5.53 31.89
CA LYS A 457 -6.33 -4.76 31.74
C LYS A 457 -6.76 -4.63 30.28
N GLN A 458 -5.81 -4.48 29.36
CA GLN A 458 -6.10 -4.38 27.93
C GLN A 458 -6.64 -5.71 27.38
N ILE A 459 -6.08 -6.85 27.78
CA ILE A 459 -6.61 -8.17 27.43
C ILE A 459 -8.04 -8.31 27.97
N ASP A 460 -8.27 -8.03 29.26
CA ASP A 460 -9.59 -8.14 29.88
C ASP A 460 -10.63 -7.24 29.20
N THR A 461 -10.26 -6.02 28.83
CA THR A 461 -11.14 -5.04 28.16
C THR A 461 -11.58 -5.46 26.76
N TYR A 462 -10.70 -6.15 26.04
CA TYR A 462 -10.95 -6.50 24.64
C TYR A 462 -11.23 -7.98 24.40
N GLN A 463 -11.35 -8.81 25.46
CA GLN A 463 -11.53 -10.24 25.33
C GLN A 463 -12.69 -10.62 24.41
N GLU A 464 -13.89 -10.07 24.62
CA GLU A 464 -15.07 -10.35 23.82
C GLU A 464 -14.95 -9.87 22.35
N LYS A 465 -14.07 -8.88 22.10
CA LYS A 465 -13.84 -8.33 20.77
C LYS A 465 -12.70 -9.01 20.01
N LEU A 466 -11.88 -9.81 20.70
CA LEU A 466 -10.77 -10.55 20.10
C LEU A 466 -11.19 -11.93 19.62
N PHE A 467 -12.15 -12.57 20.30
CA PHE A 467 -12.47 -13.97 20.03
C PHE A 467 -13.89 -14.12 19.51
N ALA A 468 -14.02 -14.09 18.17
CA ALA A 468 -15.30 -14.27 17.48
C ALA A 468 -15.63 -15.76 17.36
N ASP A 469 -16.75 -16.19 17.91
CA ASP A 469 -17.30 -17.50 17.57
C ASP A 469 -17.66 -17.59 16.08
N PRO A 470 -17.56 -18.80 15.48
CA PRO A 470 -18.03 -19.01 14.11
C PRO A 470 -19.51 -18.67 13.98
N ILE A 471 -19.85 -17.98 12.90
CA ILE A 471 -21.24 -17.57 12.59
C ILE A 471 -21.87 -18.63 11.69
N VAL A 472 -23.03 -19.16 12.08
CA VAL A 472 -23.82 -20.05 11.22
C VAL A 472 -24.53 -19.20 10.18
N VAL A 473 -24.33 -19.50 8.92
CA VAL A 473 -24.98 -18.82 7.80
C VAL A 473 -25.70 -19.81 6.89
N GLU A 474 -26.84 -19.40 6.36
CA GLU A 474 -27.59 -20.15 5.37
C GLU A 474 -27.12 -19.73 3.98
N THR A 475 -26.72 -20.71 3.16
CA THR A 475 -26.34 -20.51 1.75
C THR A 475 -27.19 -21.38 0.84
N ALA A 476 -27.09 -21.16 -0.47
CA ALA A 476 -27.73 -22.03 -1.45
C ALA A 476 -27.24 -23.49 -1.38
N ALA A 477 -26.04 -23.72 -0.84
CA ALA A 477 -25.46 -25.05 -0.65
C ALA A 477 -25.78 -25.65 0.74
N GLY A 478 -26.59 -24.98 1.58
CA GLY A 478 -26.93 -25.39 2.95
C GLY A 478 -26.25 -24.53 4.02
N ARG A 479 -26.30 -25.02 5.26
CA ARG A 479 -25.70 -24.34 6.42
C ARG A 479 -24.17 -24.48 6.40
N ILE A 480 -23.49 -23.36 6.51
CA ILE A 480 -22.04 -23.32 6.67
C ILE A 480 -21.63 -22.51 7.91
N LEU A 481 -20.48 -22.80 8.46
CA LEU A 481 -19.86 -22.03 9.53
C LEU A 481 -18.85 -21.06 8.92
N VAL A 482 -19.04 -19.77 9.15
CA VAL A 482 -18.11 -18.73 8.71
C VAL A 482 -17.37 -18.20 9.93
N GLN A 483 -16.06 -18.43 9.98
CA GLN A 483 -15.19 -17.86 11.01
C GLN A 483 -14.80 -16.43 10.60
N PRO A 484 -15.18 -15.39 11.37
CA PRO A 484 -14.66 -14.05 11.13
C PRO A 484 -13.14 -14.04 11.17
N GLN A 485 -12.52 -13.36 10.22
CA GLN A 485 -11.07 -13.28 10.14
C GLN A 485 -10.51 -12.51 11.33
N ARG A 486 -9.46 -13.06 11.95
CA ARG A 486 -8.82 -12.47 13.13
C ARG A 486 -7.95 -11.26 12.80
N THR A 487 -7.64 -11.05 11.53
CA THR A 487 -6.76 -9.96 11.09
C THR A 487 -7.36 -9.23 9.91
N ASN A 488 -7.11 -7.92 9.82
CA ASN A 488 -7.39 -7.10 8.64
C ASN A 488 -6.35 -7.30 7.52
N ASN A 489 -5.71 -8.49 7.48
CA ASN A 489 -4.60 -8.77 6.58
C ASN A 489 -4.98 -8.54 5.11
N ILE A 490 -6.23 -8.77 4.72
CA ILE A 490 -6.72 -8.54 3.35
C ILE A 490 -6.58 -7.05 3.00
N LEU A 491 -7.05 -6.14 3.85
CA LEU A 491 -6.94 -4.70 3.63
C LEU A 491 -5.49 -4.20 3.77
N GLU A 492 -4.74 -4.72 4.74
CA GLU A 492 -3.32 -4.38 4.87
C GLU A 492 -2.49 -4.82 3.67
N GLN A 493 -2.69 -6.04 3.17
CA GLN A 493 -2.05 -6.51 1.93
C GLN A 493 -2.47 -5.65 0.74
N PHE A 494 -3.73 -5.24 0.70
CA PHE A 494 -4.26 -4.34 -0.31
C PHE A 494 -3.52 -2.99 -0.28
N PHE A 495 -3.44 -2.31 0.87
CA PHE A 495 -2.71 -1.05 0.99
C PHE A 495 -1.21 -1.22 0.72
N ARG A 496 -0.60 -2.29 1.24
CA ARG A 496 0.82 -2.61 0.97
C ARG A 496 1.08 -2.80 -0.53
N LYS A 497 0.19 -3.47 -1.24
CA LYS A 497 0.28 -3.66 -2.69
C LYS A 497 0.10 -2.34 -3.44
N LEU A 498 -0.85 -1.53 -3.02
CA LEU A 498 -1.05 -0.18 -3.55
C LEU A 498 0.23 0.65 -3.40
N MET A 499 0.83 0.68 -2.21
CA MET A 499 2.08 1.38 -1.92
C MET A 499 3.25 0.86 -2.77
N ARG A 500 3.43 -0.46 -2.89
CA ARG A 500 4.47 -1.06 -3.73
C ARG A 500 4.32 -0.65 -5.19
N THR A 501 3.10 -0.66 -5.71
CA THR A 501 2.78 -0.25 -7.08
C THR A 501 3.20 1.19 -7.32
N TYR A 502 2.91 2.08 -6.40
CA TYR A 502 3.27 3.49 -6.53
C TYR A 502 4.77 3.76 -6.35
N ARG A 503 5.44 3.06 -5.43
CA ARG A 503 6.91 3.10 -5.32
C ARG A 503 7.58 2.68 -6.62
N LYS A 504 7.14 1.57 -7.21
CA LYS A 504 7.68 1.08 -8.49
C LYS A 504 7.50 2.09 -9.62
N LYS A 505 6.39 2.84 -9.63
CA LYS A 505 6.12 3.84 -10.66
C LYS A 505 6.91 5.13 -10.51
N ASN A 506 7.05 5.62 -9.29
CA ASN A 506 7.49 7.00 -9.02
C ASN A 506 8.81 7.09 -8.27
N GLY A 507 9.37 5.98 -7.79
CA GLY A 507 10.61 5.95 -6.99
C GLY A 507 10.48 6.58 -5.58
N PHE A 508 9.32 7.13 -5.21
CA PHE A 508 9.12 7.80 -3.93
C PHE A 508 8.73 6.82 -2.81
N ASN A 509 9.27 7.06 -1.63
CA ASN A 509 8.94 6.30 -0.43
C ASN A 509 7.69 6.82 0.30
N SER A 510 7.31 8.09 0.13
CA SER A 510 6.11 8.68 0.73
C SER A 510 4.90 8.50 -0.17
N MET A 511 3.79 8.13 0.45
CA MET A 511 2.49 8.00 -0.18
C MET A 511 1.65 9.28 -0.13
N GLU A 512 2.09 10.30 0.58
CA GLU A 512 1.34 11.52 0.81
C GLU A 512 0.83 12.15 -0.49
N ARG A 513 1.73 12.36 -1.46
CA ARG A 513 1.37 12.93 -2.76
C ARG A 513 0.38 12.04 -3.52
N VAL A 514 0.56 10.72 -3.42
CA VAL A 514 -0.30 9.74 -4.09
C VAL A 514 -1.70 9.77 -3.50
N LEU A 515 -1.81 9.68 -2.17
CA LEU A 515 -3.08 9.74 -1.46
C LEU A 515 -3.81 11.08 -1.70
N LYS A 516 -3.07 12.19 -1.83
CA LYS A 516 -3.65 13.49 -2.20
C LYS A 516 -4.25 13.49 -3.62
N THR A 517 -3.60 12.85 -4.59
CA THR A 517 -3.93 12.99 -6.02
C THR A 517 -4.75 11.84 -6.61
N MET A 518 -4.72 10.64 -6.02
CA MET A 518 -5.51 9.50 -6.49
C MET A 518 -7.01 9.71 -6.27
N LEU A 519 -7.83 9.08 -7.09
CA LEU A 519 -9.28 9.07 -6.87
C LEU A 519 -9.65 8.11 -5.72
N PRO A 520 -10.71 8.39 -4.95
CA PRO A 520 -11.19 7.50 -3.90
C PRO A 520 -11.47 6.09 -4.39
N ASP A 521 -12.07 5.95 -5.58
CA ASP A 521 -12.43 4.67 -6.19
C ASP A 521 -11.24 3.85 -6.74
N THR A 522 -9.99 4.36 -6.66
CA THR A 522 -8.82 3.64 -7.17
C THR A 522 -8.69 2.22 -6.60
N PRO A 523 -8.99 1.94 -5.31
CA PRO A 523 -8.94 0.59 -4.77
C PRO A 523 -9.86 -0.41 -5.46
N LEU A 524 -10.98 0.01 -6.05
CA LEU A 524 -11.87 -0.89 -6.82
C LEU A 524 -11.16 -1.62 -7.96
N THR A 525 -10.02 -1.12 -8.43
CA THR A 525 -9.19 -1.79 -9.44
C THR A 525 -8.69 -3.17 -8.98
N MET A 526 -8.65 -3.43 -7.68
CA MET A 526 -8.27 -4.74 -7.14
C MET A 526 -9.32 -5.80 -7.42
N ASN A 527 -10.60 -5.41 -7.42
CA ASN A 527 -11.71 -6.31 -7.72
C ASN A 527 -11.64 -6.91 -9.14
N LEU A 528 -10.93 -6.26 -10.07
CA LEU A 528 -10.76 -6.77 -11.44
C LEU A 528 -10.00 -8.10 -11.53
N LYS A 529 -9.43 -8.59 -10.43
CA LYS A 529 -8.80 -9.90 -10.33
C LYS A 529 -9.76 -11.00 -9.87
N ASN A 530 -10.88 -10.61 -9.28
CA ASN A 530 -11.91 -11.53 -8.84
C ASN A 530 -12.82 -11.86 -10.02
N GLN A 531 -12.89 -13.15 -10.39
CA GLN A 531 -13.62 -13.61 -11.59
C GLN A 531 -15.12 -13.40 -11.44
N GLU A 532 -15.69 -13.71 -10.28
CA GLU A 532 -17.10 -13.56 -9.97
C GLU A 532 -17.52 -12.08 -10.01
N TYR A 533 -16.71 -11.22 -9.40
CA TYR A 533 -16.93 -9.78 -9.50
C TYR A 533 -16.88 -9.30 -10.96
N MET A 534 -15.94 -9.81 -11.76
CA MET A 534 -15.88 -9.44 -13.17
C MET A 534 -17.13 -9.89 -13.95
N GLN A 535 -17.68 -11.08 -13.68
CA GLN A 535 -18.94 -11.51 -14.28
C GLN A 535 -20.10 -10.57 -13.90
N ILE A 536 -20.17 -10.19 -12.62
CA ILE A 536 -21.17 -9.23 -12.12
C ILE A 536 -21.01 -7.88 -12.82
N LEU A 537 -19.77 -7.38 -12.92
CA LEU A 537 -19.45 -6.08 -13.50
C LEU A 537 -19.77 -6.02 -14.99
N LEU A 538 -19.41 -7.08 -15.73
CA LEU A 538 -19.67 -7.20 -17.16
C LEU A 538 -21.16 -7.31 -17.48
N ALA A 539 -21.97 -7.85 -16.57
CA ALA A 539 -23.43 -7.96 -16.71
C ALA A 539 -23.88 -8.53 -18.06
N GLY A 540 -23.17 -9.55 -18.57
CA GLY A 540 -23.45 -10.23 -19.85
C GLY A 540 -22.69 -9.67 -21.06
N LYS A 541 -21.97 -8.57 -20.93
CA LYS A 541 -21.06 -8.09 -22.00
C LYS A 541 -19.75 -8.87 -21.97
N LYS A 542 -19.11 -8.96 -23.15
CA LYS A 542 -17.84 -9.68 -23.29
C LYS A 542 -16.64 -8.93 -22.69
N THR A 543 -16.68 -7.59 -22.68
CA THR A 543 -15.51 -6.77 -22.36
C THR A 543 -15.86 -5.53 -21.52
N LEU A 544 -14.87 -4.98 -20.81
CA LEU A 544 -15.01 -3.73 -20.05
C LEU A 544 -15.26 -2.54 -20.96
N GLU A 545 -14.67 -2.53 -22.15
CA GLU A 545 -14.85 -1.50 -23.16
C GLU A 545 -16.33 -1.36 -23.52
N GLY A 546 -16.98 -2.48 -23.81
CA GLY A 546 -18.42 -2.53 -24.10
C GLY A 546 -19.28 -2.04 -22.92
N ARG A 547 -18.85 -2.30 -21.68
CA ARG A 547 -19.53 -1.79 -20.48
C ARG A 547 -19.31 -0.31 -20.26
N PHE A 548 -18.11 0.20 -20.54
CA PHE A 548 -17.81 1.62 -20.44
C PHE A 548 -18.62 2.45 -21.43
N ALA A 549 -18.84 1.89 -22.64
CA ALA A 549 -19.64 2.53 -23.69
C ALA A 549 -21.13 2.73 -23.29
N GLU A 550 -21.65 1.97 -22.33
CA GLU A 550 -23.02 2.13 -21.84
C GLU A 550 -23.17 3.27 -20.82
N ILE A 551 -22.06 3.84 -20.33
CA ILE A 551 -22.08 4.92 -19.34
C ILE A 551 -22.17 6.27 -20.06
N ASP A 552 -23.12 7.11 -19.63
CA ASP A 552 -23.23 8.46 -20.12
C ASP A 552 -21.93 9.27 -19.84
N SER A 553 -21.30 9.70 -20.91
CA SER A 553 -20.06 10.49 -20.87
C SER A 553 -20.20 11.79 -20.09
N LYS A 554 -21.41 12.36 -19.97
CA LYS A 554 -21.71 13.55 -19.15
C LYS A 554 -21.50 13.28 -17.67
N VAL A 555 -21.88 12.08 -17.21
CA VAL A 555 -21.68 11.67 -15.80
C VAL A 555 -20.20 11.54 -15.49
N VAL A 556 -19.42 10.93 -16.40
CA VAL A 556 -17.96 10.81 -16.27
C VAL A 556 -17.29 12.18 -16.24
N ARG A 557 -17.72 13.09 -17.09
CA ARG A 557 -17.21 14.46 -17.15
C ARG A 557 -17.46 15.22 -15.85
N ARG A 558 -18.68 15.15 -15.29
CA ARG A 558 -18.98 15.74 -13.97
C ARG A 558 -18.08 15.16 -12.87
N GLY A 559 -17.86 13.83 -12.86
CA GLY A 559 -16.93 13.19 -11.93
C GLY A 559 -15.50 13.69 -12.06
N LEU A 560 -15.02 13.95 -13.28
CA LEU A 560 -13.70 14.56 -13.52
C LEU A 560 -13.62 16.00 -12.97
N GLU A 561 -14.64 16.81 -13.19
CA GLU A 561 -14.73 18.19 -12.71
C GLU A 561 -14.73 18.22 -11.17
N GLN A 562 -15.52 17.37 -10.53
CA GLN A 562 -15.55 17.22 -9.06
C GLN A 562 -14.20 16.77 -8.50
N SER A 563 -13.51 15.86 -9.19
CA SER A 563 -12.17 15.41 -8.76
C SER A 563 -11.10 16.48 -8.83
N ARG A 564 -11.29 17.51 -9.66
CA ARG A 564 -10.39 18.67 -9.78
C ARG A 564 -10.65 19.70 -8.69
N SER A 565 -11.91 19.94 -8.32
CA SER A 565 -12.28 20.94 -7.33
C SER A 565 -11.80 20.58 -5.89
N GLY A 566 -11.66 19.28 -5.58
CA GLY A 566 -11.18 18.82 -4.27
C GLY A 566 -9.67 18.82 -4.05
N THR A 567 -8.85 19.07 -5.07
CA THR A 567 -7.38 18.91 -4.99
C THR A 567 -6.58 20.19 -4.74
N SER A 568 -7.19 21.33 -4.71
CA SER A 568 -6.47 22.59 -4.47
C SER A 568 -7.27 23.51 -3.56
N THR A 569 -6.87 23.60 -2.31
CA THR A 569 -7.30 24.64 -1.36
C THR A 569 -6.64 26.00 -1.66
N MET A 570 -5.64 26.02 -2.57
CA MET A 570 -4.90 27.23 -2.89
C MET A 570 -5.44 27.88 -4.16
N TYR A 571 -5.82 29.16 -4.05
CA TYR A 571 -6.24 29.99 -5.17
C TYR A 571 -5.20 29.95 -6.31
N PRO A 572 -5.60 29.61 -7.57
CA PRO A 572 -4.64 29.39 -8.67
C PRO A 572 -3.66 30.54 -8.93
N PRO A 573 -4.05 31.85 -8.86
CA PRO A 573 -3.10 32.95 -8.97
C PRO A 573 -2.02 32.94 -7.90
N LEU A 574 -2.34 32.53 -6.66
CA LEU A 574 -1.35 32.44 -5.57
C LEU A 574 -0.24 31.42 -5.89
N LYS A 575 -0.57 30.35 -6.59
CA LYS A 575 0.44 29.35 -7.04
C LYS A 575 1.46 29.94 -8.01
N LYS A 576 1.07 30.93 -8.80
CA LYS A 576 2.00 31.64 -9.70
C LYS A 576 2.91 32.55 -8.91
N ILE A 577 2.35 33.28 -7.94
CA ILE A 577 3.07 34.23 -7.09
C ILE A 577 4.15 33.52 -6.26
N ILE A 578 3.84 32.36 -5.67
CA ILE A 578 4.81 31.57 -4.87
C ILE A 578 6.07 31.19 -5.67
N ARG A 579 5.99 31.14 -6.99
CA ARG A 579 7.11 30.79 -7.87
C ARG A 579 7.95 31.98 -8.33
N ILE A 580 7.63 33.19 -7.89
CA ILE A 580 8.40 34.39 -8.24
C ILE A 580 9.72 34.37 -7.47
N PRO A 581 10.88 34.48 -8.17
CA PRO A 581 12.16 34.61 -7.52
C PRO A 581 12.19 35.83 -6.60
N GLY A 582 12.69 35.67 -5.37
CA GLY A 582 12.80 36.76 -4.40
C GLY A 582 11.48 37.16 -3.72
N LEU A 583 10.40 36.39 -3.88
CA LEU A 583 9.09 36.65 -3.27
C LEU A 583 9.12 37.14 -1.81
N PRO A 584 9.93 36.58 -0.88
CA PRO A 584 9.96 37.07 0.50
C PRO A 584 10.36 38.54 0.60
N LYS A 585 11.35 38.98 -0.19
CA LYS A 585 11.76 40.39 -0.23
C LYS A 585 10.65 41.28 -0.82
N SER A 586 10.00 40.83 -1.90
CA SER A 586 8.91 41.57 -2.54
C SER A 586 7.71 41.74 -1.61
N ILE A 587 7.39 40.73 -0.79
CA ILE A 587 6.31 40.83 0.22
C ILE A 587 6.66 41.87 1.29
N VAL A 588 7.88 41.85 1.81
CA VAL A 588 8.33 42.82 2.82
C VAL A 588 8.30 44.25 2.27
N SER A 589 8.85 44.44 1.07
CA SER A 589 8.85 45.75 0.40
C SER A 589 7.45 46.30 0.13
N LEU A 590 6.49 45.45 -0.24
CA LEU A 590 5.08 45.84 -0.38
C LEU A 590 4.45 46.28 0.95
N LEU A 591 4.75 45.56 2.03
CA LEU A 591 4.22 45.88 3.36
C LEU A 591 4.84 47.19 3.92
N GLU A 592 6.12 47.42 3.64
CA GLU A 592 6.80 48.66 4.02
C GLU A 592 6.21 49.88 3.30
N GLN A 593 5.87 49.72 2.01
CA GLN A 593 5.22 50.78 1.23
C GLN A 593 3.77 51.08 1.66
N THR A 594 3.09 50.13 2.27
CA THR A 594 1.72 50.31 2.77
C THR A 594 1.66 50.84 4.19
N ALA A 595 2.79 50.80 4.94
CA ALA A 595 2.90 51.27 6.31
C ALA A 595 3.46 52.71 6.41
N SER A 596 3.95 53.25 5.26
CA SER A 596 4.33 54.66 5.11
C SER A 596 3.17 55.47 4.52
#